data_c60a86ba82980220d9d0fd8e91d5fb25
#
_entry.id   c60a86ba82980220d9d0fd8e91d5fb25
#
_cell.length_a   1.000
_cell.length_b   1.000
_cell.length_c   1.000
_cell.angle_alpha   90.00
_cell.angle_beta   90.00
_cell.angle_gamma   90.00
#
_symmetry.space_group_name_H-M   'P 1'
#
loop_
_entity.id
_entity.type
_entity.pdbx_description
1 polymer ?
#
loop_
_entity_poly.entity_id
_entity_poly.type
_entity_poly.pdbx_seq_one_letter_code
_entity_poly.pdbx_strand_id
1 'polypeptide(L)'
;VVRGAPEFEEWAGREREHLRRLAVTGLARLADDAATRSDPAAGVELARRMLSLDPLSEEAHRLLMRFLAQKDDRAAALAQFETCRHVLAEELGVEPSPETVRLTDRIRAGELAPAHLGLGPPEGERSGREQGLLRLSTPPA
;
A
#
# COMPACT_ATOMS: atom_id res chain seq x y z
N VAL A 1 34.87 6.62 28.66
CA VAL A 1 34.43 7.77 28.06
C VAL A 1 34.46 7.74 26.59
N VAL A 2 33.47 8.22 26.15
CA VAL A 2 33.21 8.12 24.77
C VAL A 2 33.81 9.22 24.00
N ARG A 3 34.80 9.79 24.50
CA ARG A 3 35.33 10.94 23.93
C ARG A 3 36.05 10.70 22.64
N GLY A 4 36.66 9.62 22.45
CA GLY A 4 37.29 9.34 21.21
C GLY A 4 36.32 8.86 20.19
N ALA A 5 35.09 9.15 20.43
CA ALA A 5 34.10 8.46 19.74
C ALA A 5 33.40 9.18 18.59
N PRO A 6 33.82 10.35 18.10
CA PRO A 6 33.16 10.86 16.90
C PRO A 6 33.23 9.85 15.75
N GLU A 7 34.38 9.20 15.55
CA GLU A 7 34.52 8.21 14.49
C GLU A 7 33.68 6.97 14.76
N PHE A 8 33.65 6.54 16.03
CA PHE A 8 32.84 5.40 16.40
C PHE A 8 31.35 5.73 16.25
N GLU A 9 30.95 6.94 16.63
CA GLU A 9 29.56 7.36 16.52
C GLU A 9 29.15 7.45 15.05
N GLU A 10 30.02 7.94 14.18
CA GLU A 10 29.76 7.96 12.77
C GLU A 10 29.61 6.54 12.22
N TRP A 11 30.50 5.65 12.62
CA TRP A 11 30.43 4.26 12.20
C TRP A 11 29.12 3.60 12.67
N ALA A 12 28.79 3.80 13.95
CA ALA A 12 27.56 3.23 14.48
C ALA A 12 26.32 3.80 13.80
N GLY A 13 26.36 5.09 13.46
CA GLY A 13 25.28 5.71 12.72
C GLY A 13 25.12 5.13 11.34
N ARG A 14 26.23 4.87 10.64
CA ARG A 14 26.18 4.25 9.31
C ARG A 14 25.67 2.83 9.40
N GLU A 15 26.05 2.10 10.45
CA GLU A 15 25.57 0.73 10.64
C GLU A 15 24.08 0.69 10.92
N ARG A 16 23.59 1.59 11.74
CA ARG A 16 22.16 1.70 12.03
C ARG A 16 21.39 2.01 10.75
N GLU A 17 21.90 2.93 9.95
CA GLU A 17 21.27 3.29 8.69
C GLU A 17 21.29 2.13 7.71
N HIS A 18 22.39 1.40 7.65
CA HIS A 18 22.50 0.23 6.79
C HIS A 18 21.49 -0.84 7.21
N LEU A 19 21.41 -1.12 8.50
CA LEU A 19 20.45 -2.10 9.00
C LEU A 19 19.02 -1.68 8.77
N ARG A 20 18.75 -0.37 8.91
CA ARG A 20 17.43 0.15 8.65
C ARG A 20 17.04 -0.07 7.20
N ARG A 21 17.95 0.21 6.27
CA ARG A 21 17.67 0.01 4.85
C ARG A 21 17.43 -1.45 4.52
N LEU A 22 18.20 -2.34 5.13
CA LEU A 22 17.98 -3.77 4.94
C LEU A 22 16.62 -4.21 5.46
N ALA A 23 16.24 -3.69 6.62
CA ALA A 23 14.92 -4.00 7.20
C ALA A 23 13.80 -3.50 6.30
N VAL A 24 13.91 -2.27 5.79
CA VAL A 24 12.90 -1.71 4.90
C VAL A 24 12.81 -2.54 3.62
N THR A 25 13.94 -2.92 3.04
CA THR A 25 13.96 -3.75 1.85
C THR A 25 13.28 -5.09 2.09
N GLY A 26 13.57 -5.71 3.23
CA GLY A 26 12.94 -6.98 3.59
C GLY A 26 11.44 -6.84 3.77
N LEU A 27 11.01 -5.77 4.43
CA LEU A 27 9.58 -5.52 4.63
C LEU A 27 8.88 -5.26 3.30
N ALA A 28 9.55 -4.54 2.38
CA ALA A 28 8.97 -4.29 1.07
C ALA A 28 8.75 -5.58 0.30
N ARG A 29 9.67 -6.52 0.40
CA ARG A 29 9.51 -7.83 -0.25
C ARG A 29 8.35 -8.62 0.35
N LEU A 30 8.22 -8.57 1.67
CA LEU A 30 7.10 -9.22 2.33
C LEU A 30 5.78 -8.56 1.93
N ALA A 31 5.79 -7.24 1.75
CA ALA A 31 4.60 -6.54 1.29
C ALA A 31 4.22 -6.95 -0.14
N ASP A 32 5.21 -7.13 -1.01
CA ASP A 32 4.96 -7.62 -2.36
C ASP A 32 4.35 -9.01 -2.32
N ASP A 33 4.85 -9.86 -1.42
CA ASP A 33 4.31 -11.19 -1.24
C ASP A 33 2.86 -11.13 -0.74
N ALA A 34 2.58 -10.24 0.21
CA ALA A 34 1.21 -10.05 0.70
C ALA A 34 0.28 -9.62 -0.43
N ALA A 35 0.76 -8.72 -1.30
CA ALA A 35 -0.02 -8.29 -2.46
C ALA A 35 -0.30 -9.48 -3.39
N THR A 36 0.71 -10.30 -3.65
CA THR A 36 0.56 -11.47 -4.51
C THR A 36 -0.45 -12.46 -3.94
N ARG A 37 -0.45 -12.63 -2.61
CA ARG A 37 -1.38 -13.54 -1.94
C ARG A 37 -2.75 -12.92 -1.71
N SER A 38 -2.93 -11.67 -2.13
CA SER A 38 -4.18 -10.93 -1.88
C SER A 38 -4.51 -10.89 -0.38
N ASP A 39 -3.50 -10.57 0.42
CA ASP A 39 -3.63 -10.47 1.87
C ASP A 39 -3.39 -9.02 2.31
N PRO A 40 -4.37 -8.13 2.11
CA PRO A 40 -4.17 -6.73 2.44
C PRO A 40 -4.01 -6.46 3.93
N ALA A 41 -4.56 -7.31 4.79
CA ALA A 41 -4.37 -7.12 6.23
C ALA A 41 -2.90 -7.25 6.61
N ALA A 42 -2.22 -8.28 6.07
CA ALA A 42 -0.79 -8.43 6.29
C ALA A 42 -0.04 -7.28 5.67
N GLY A 43 -0.47 -6.83 4.49
CA GLY A 43 0.16 -5.71 3.80
C GLY A 43 0.11 -4.43 4.63
N VAL A 44 -1.03 -4.16 5.28
CA VAL A 44 -1.17 -2.97 6.13
C VAL A 44 -0.14 -3.01 7.27
N GLU A 45 -0.02 -4.16 7.93
CA GLU A 45 0.94 -4.29 9.03
C GLU A 45 2.38 -4.07 8.56
N LEU A 46 2.72 -4.65 7.42
CA LEU A 46 4.07 -4.51 6.87
C LEU A 46 4.36 -3.07 6.49
N ALA A 47 3.42 -2.41 5.82
CA ALA A 47 3.61 -1.01 5.42
C ALA A 47 3.75 -0.10 6.65
N ARG A 48 3.00 -0.38 7.71
CA ARG A 48 3.14 0.39 8.94
C ARG A 48 4.51 0.22 9.58
N ARG A 49 5.05 -1.00 9.53
CA ARG A 49 6.41 -1.21 10.02
C ARG A 49 7.44 -0.47 9.18
N MET A 50 7.25 -0.46 7.86
CA MET A 50 8.13 0.32 6.99
C MET A 50 8.10 1.79 7.40
N LEU A 51 6.92 2.34 7.65
CA LEU A 51 6.77 3.74 8.04
C LEU A 51 7.37 4.02 9.41
N SER A 52 7.34 3.06 10.32
CA SER A 52 7.97 3.26 11.62
C SER A 52 9.48 3.36 11.49
N LEU A 53 10.05 2.73 10.48
CA LEU A 53 11.48 2.79 10.22
C LEU A 53 11.87 3.99 9.37
N ASP A 54 10.98 4.41 8.47
CA ASP A 54 11.24 5.54 7.58
C ASP A 54 9.93 6.28 7.32
N PRO A 55 9.56 7.23 8.18
CA PRO A 55 8.30 7.95 8.03
C PRO A 55 8.20 8.80 6.75
N LEU A 56 9.33 9.06 6.10
CA LEU A 56 9.36 9.87 4.89
C LEU A 56 9.29 9.05 3.60
N SER A 57 9.14 7.74 3.72
CA SER A 57 9.08 6.87 2.55
C SER A 57 7.73 6.99 1.86
N GLU A 58 7.68 7.71 0.74
CA GLU A 58 6.44 7.80 -0.03
C GLU A 58 5.99 6.43 -0.52
N GLU A 59 6.95 5.56 -0.84
CA GLU A 59 6.61 4.20 -1.24
C GLU A 59 5.81 3.47 -0.17
N ALA A 60 6.26 3.59 1.09
CA ALA A 60 5.57 2.94 2.19
C ALA A 60 4.18 3.55 2.42
N HIS A 61 4.07 4.86 2.28
CA HIS A 61 2.76 5.51 2.36
C HIS A 61 1.83 4.99 1.26
N ARG A 62 2.35 4.87 0.03
CA ARG A 62 1.54 4.35 -1.08
C ARG A 62 1.12 2.90 -0.85
N LEU A 63 2.03 2.08 -0.35
CA LEU A 63 1.69 0.69 -0.05
C LEU A 63 0.56 0.62 0.97
N LEU A 64 0.68 1.40 2.04
CA LEU A 64 -0.35 1.42 3.06
C LEU A 64 -1.69 1.87 2.47
N MET A 65 -1.68 2.92 1.66
CA MET A 65 -2.89 3.41 1.01
C MET A 65 -3.54 2.33 0.14
N ARG A 66 -2.74 1.62 -0.65
CA ARG A 66 -3.26 0.56 -1.51
C ARG A 66 -3.89 -0.56 -0.70
N PHE A 67 -3.20 -1.03 0.33
CA PHE A 67 -3.72 -2.12 1.14
C PHE A 67 -4.97 -1.71 1.90
N LEU A 68 -5.02 -0.48 2.40
CA LEU A 68 -6.23 0.02 3.07
C LEU A 68 -7.40 0.08 2.10
N ALA A 69 -7.17 0.54 0.87
CA ALA A 69 -8.21 0.58 -0.14
C ALA A 69 -8.69 -0.83 -0.50
N GLN A 70 -7.77 -1.78 -0.56
CA GLN A 70 -8.14 -3.17 -0.83
C GLN A 70 -8.94 -3.80 0.29
N LYS A 71 -8.80 -3.28 1.50
CA LYS A 71 -9.61 -3.70 2.63
C LYS A 71 -10.96 -2.96 2.68
N ASP A 72 -11.24 -2.20 1.65
CA ASP A 72 -12.44 -1.38 1.58
C ASP A 72 -12.48 -0.27 2.62
N ASP A 73 -11.31 0.18 3.04
CA ASP A 73 -11.19 1.28 3.98
C ASP A 73 -10.65 2.52 3.27
N ARG A 74 -11.50 3.06 2.39
CA ARG A 74 -11.12 4.22 1.59
C ARG A 74 -10.81 5.42 2.46
N ALA A 75 -11.58 5.62 3.51
CA ALA A 75 -11.38 6.75 4.39
C ALA A 75 -9.99 6.72 5.03
N ALA A 76 -9.57 5.56 5.51
CA ALA A 76 -8.24 5.40 6.09
C ALA A 76 -7.14 5.59 5.04
N ALA A 77 -7.38 5.11 3.82
CA ALA A 77 -6.42 5.28 2.74
C ALA A 77 -6.21 6.76 2.42
N LEU A 78 -7.30 7.53 2.34
CA LEU A 78 -7.21 8.95 2.06
C LEU A 78 -6.61 9.73 3.23
N ALA A 79 -6.90 9.30 4.46
CA ALA A 79 -6.26 9.89 5.63
C ALA A 79 -4.75 9.66 5.60
N GLN A 80 -4.33 8.50 5.11
CA GLN A 80 -2.91 8.20 4.98
C GLN A 80 -2.23 9.12 3.97
N PHE A 81 -2.93 9.48 2.90
CA PHE A 81 -2.40 10.47 1.96
C PHE A 81 -2.15 11.80 2.67
N GLU A 82 -3.10 12.26 3.49
CA GLU A 82 -2.91 13.51 4.22
C GLU A 82 -1.74 13.43 5.19
N THR A 83 -1.56 12.29 5.84
CA THR A 83 -0.40 12.07 6.70
C THR A 83 0.90 12.18 5.90
N CYS A 84 0.93 11.55 4.74
CA CYS A 84 2.10 11.62 3.85
C CYS A 84 2.38 13.06 3.46
N ARG A 85 1.37 13.77 3.00
CA ARG A 85 1.52 15.16 2.58
C ARG A 85 2.06 16.02 3.71
N HIS A 86 1.51 15.85 4.90
CA HIS A 86 1.92 16.64 6.06
C HIS A 86 3.37 16.36 6.45
N VAL A 87 3.75 15.10 6.51
CA VAL A 87 5.11 14.70 6.90
C VAL A 87 6.13 15.23 5.88
N LEU A 88 5.84 15.11 4.59
CA LEU A 88 6.75 15.61 3.57
C LEU A 88 6.89 17.12 3.62
N ALA A 89 5.79 17.83 3.86
CA ALA A 89 5.84 19.29 3.97
C ALA A 89 6.65 19.72 5.19
N GLU A 90 6.41 19.09 6.34
CA GLU A 90 7.08 19.47 7.59
C GLU A 90 8.55 19.13 7.59
N GLU A 91 8.91 17.95 7.08
CA GLU A 91 10.29 17.49 7.18
C GLU A 91 11.16 17.88 5.99
N LEU A 92 10.58 17.94 4.80
CA LEU A 92 11.34 18.21 3.59
C LEU A 92 10.88 19.44 2.83
N GLY A 93 9.76 20.03 3.19
CA GLY A 93 9.22 21.18 2.48
C GLY A 93 8.79 20.87 1.07
N VAL A 94 8.36 19.65 0.80
CA VAL A 94 7.96 19.24 -0.54
C VAL A 94 6.56 18.67 -0.55
N GLU A 95 5.99 18.61 -1.75
CA GLU A 95 4.68 17.98 -1.97
C GLU A 95 4.87 16.52 -2.34
N PRO A 96 3.84 15.70 -2.15
CA PRO A 96 3.91 14.32 -2.63
C PRO A 96 4.15 14.25 -4.13
N SER A 97 4.80 13.19 -4.56
CA SER A 97 5.09 12.99 -5.97
C SER A 97 3.81 12.81 -6.79
N PRO A 98 3.89 13.04 -8.10
CA PRO A 98 2.73 12.78 -8.97
C PRO A 98 2.21 11.36 -8.87
N GLU A 99 3.08 10.40 -8.62
CA GLU A 99 2.68 9.01 -8.46
C GLU A 99 1.75 8.83 -7.26
N THR A 100 2.08 9.48 -6.14
CA THR A 100 1.26 9.41 -4.95
C THR A 100 -0.08 10.12 -5.16
N VAL A 101 -0.06 11.25 -5.85
CA VAL A 101 -1.29 11.98 -6.15
C VAL A 101 -2.20 11.15 -7.06
N ARG A 102 -1.64 10.53 -8.09
CA ARG A 102 -2.43 9.69 -8.99
C ARG A 102 -3.05 8.50 -8.25
N LEU A 103 -2.29 7.90 -7.34
CA LEU A 103 -2.84 6.81 -6.54
C LEU A 103 -4.02 7.30 -5.71
N THR A 104 -3.90 8.48 -5.11
CA THR A 104 -4.97 9.06 -4.32
C THR A 104 -6.23 9.26 -5.16
N ASP A 105 -6.06 9.76 -6.39
CA ASP A 105 -7.20 9.96 -7.28
C ASP A 105 -7.87 8.64 -7.63
N ARG A 106 -7.10 7.59 -7.86
CA ARG A 106 -7.64 6.27 -8.14
C ARG A 106 -8.42 5.71 -6.94
N ILE A 107 -7.91 5.96 -5.75
CA ILE A 107 -8.60 5.53 -4.54
C ILE A 107 -9.93 6.27 -4.39
N ARG A 108 -9.94 7.58 -4.65
CA ARG A 108 -11.17 8.36 -4.60
C ARG A 108 -12.19 7.85 -5.61
N ALA A 109 -11.72 7.39 -6.74
CA ALA A 109 -12.60 6.85 -7.78
C ALA A 109 -13.08 5.42 -7.48
N GLY A 110 -12.56 4.80 -6.42
CA GLY A 110 -12.96 3.45 -6.04
C GLY A 110 -12.33 2.35 -6.88
N GLU A 111 -11.29 2.66 -7.63
CA GLU A 111 -10.67 1.69 -8.54
C GLU A 111 -9.92 0.56 -7.84
N LEU A 112 -9.56 0.75 -6.58
CA LEU A 112 -8.80 -0.24 -5.83
C LEU A 112 -9.66 -1.00 -4.82
N ALA A 113 -10.96 -0.83 -4.89
CA ALA A 113 -11.87 -1.50 -3.97
C ALA A 113 -11.84 -3.02 -4.23
N PRO A 114 -12.16 -3.83 -3.20
CA PRO A 114 -12.12 -5.28 -3.36
C PRO A 114 -13.11 -5.78 -4.40
N ALA A 115 -12.63 -6.67 -5.25
CA ALA A 115 -13.46 -7.23 -6.30
C ALA A 115 -14.60 -8.08 -5.75
N HIS A 116 -14.39 -8.70 -4.60
CA HIS A 116 -15.41 -9.57 -4.01
C HIS A 116 -16.66 -8.81 -3.55
N LEU A 117 -16.59 -7.50 -3.53
CA LEU A 117 -17.76 -6.68 -3.18
C LEU A 117 -18.61 -6.34 -4.40
N GLY A 118 -18.36 -6.99 -5.52
CA GLY A 118 -19.10 -6.72 -6.72
C GLY A 118 -18.59 -5.54 -7.51
N LEU A 119 -17.42 -5.09 -7.17
CA LEU A 119 -16.78 -3.97 -7.85
C LEU A 119 -15.77 -4.44 -8.88
N GLY A 120 -15.84 -5.72 -9.22
CA GLY A 120 -14.98 -6.32 -10.22
C GLY A 120 -15.58 -6.17 -11.60
N PRO A 121 -15.54 -7.26 -12.41
CA PRO A 121 -16.04 -7.19 -13.79
C PRO A 121 -17.47 -6.69 -13.84
N PRO A 122 -17.84 -6.05 -14.93
CA PRO A 122 -19.21 -5.56 -15.08
C PRO A 122 -20.24 -6.64 -14.82
N GLU A 123 -21.27 -6.28 -14.13
CA GLU A 123 -22.31 -7.22 -13.81
C GLU A 123 -22.98 -7.80 -15.05
N GLY A 124 -23.00 -7.01 -16.10
CA GLY A 124 -23.56 -7.46 -17.35
C GLY A 124 -22.89 -8.72 -17.89
N GLU A 125 -21.59 -8.82 -17.73
CA GLU A 125 -20.87 -10.02 -18.19
C GLU A 125 -21.25 -11.25 -17.40
N ARG A 126 -21.38 -11.09 -16.09
CA ARG A 126 -21.79 -12.19 -15.24
C ARG A 126 -23.20 -12.64 -15.54
N SER A 127 -24.07 -11.67 -15.71
CA SER A 127 -25.45 -11.98 -16.07
C SER A 127 -25.53 -12.72 -17.39
N GLY A 128 -24.73 -12.28 -18.35
CA GLY A 128 -24.70 -12.95 -19.63
C GLY A 128 -24.27 -14.39 -19.51
N ARG A 129 -23.28 -14.68 -18.69
CA ARG A 129 -22.82 -16.04 -18.50
C ARG A 129 -23.88 -16.91 -17.82
N GLU A 130 -24.48 -16.36 -16.81
CA GLU A 130 -25.52 -17.07 -16.10
C GLU A 130 -26.69 -17.38 -17.01
N GLN A 131 -27.10 -16.41 -17.79
CA GLN A 131 -28.16 -16.63 -18.74
C GLN A 131 -27.81 -17.68 -19.75
N GLY A 132 -26.55 -17.67 -20.20
CA GLY A 132 -26.09 -18.70 -21.10
C GLY A 132 -26.16 -20.09 -20.52
N LEU A 133 -25.75 -20.22 -19.28
CA LEU A 133 -25.83 -21.51 -18.58
C LEU A 133 -27.26 -21.96 -18.39
N LEU A 134 -28.13 -21.05 -18.06
CA LEU A 134 -29.53 -21.36 -17.90
C LEU A 134 -30.13 -21.87 -19.20
N ARG A 135 -29.76 -21.25 -20.33
CA ARG A 135 -30.26 -21.71 -21.62
C ARG A 135 -29.76 -23.11 -21.92
N LEU A 136 -28.49 -23.38 -21.60
CA LEU A 136 -27.94 -24.70 -21.82
C LEU A 136 -28.57 -25.75 -20.94
N SER A 137 -28.98 -25.37 -19.78
CA SER A 137 -29.59 -26.31 -18.86
C SER A 137 -31.07 -26.51 -19.10
N THR A 138 -31.69 -25.66 -19.91
CA THR A 138 -33.08 -25.81 -20.25
C THR A 138 -33.19 -26.82 -21.37
N PRO A 139 -33.76 -27.99 -21.13
CA PRO A 139 -33.84 -28.98 -22.16
C PRO A 139 -34.86 -28.56 -23.20
N PRO A 140 -34.57 -28.84 -24.45
CA PRO A 140 -35.56 -28.61 -25.48
C PRO A 140 -36.74 -29.56 -25.25
N ALA A 141 -37.86 -29.02 -25.40
CA ALA A 141 -39.09 -29.80 -25.17
C ALA A 141 -39.22 -30.96 -26.15
#